data_5f096c5f9877d64eb81b4ae75d69f5f2
#
_entry.id   5f096c5f9877d64eb81b4ae75d69f5f2
#
_cell.length_a   1.000
_cell.length_b   1.000
_cell.length_c   1.000
_cell.angle_alpha   90.00
_cell.angle_beta   90.00
_cell.angle_gamma   90.00
#
_symmetry.space_group_name_H-M   'P 1'
#
loop_
_entity.id
_entity.type
_entity.pdbx_description
1 polymer ?
#
loop_
_entity_poly.entity_id
_entity_poly.type
_entity_poly.pdbx_seq_one_letter_code
_entity_poly.pdbx_strand_id
1 'polypeptide(L)'
;MAACAAPTEDSDMSTLRDAAMKSKAWPFEEARALLKRYEKKAPEKGYVLFETGYGPSGLPHIGTFGEVARTTMIRRAFEVISDIPTRLICFSDDLDGMRKVPENVPQQELLRANIQKPLTSVPDPFGEYESFGHHNNAMLRRFLDTFGFEYEFISSTEFYRSGRFDDTLRLCAERYEGIMEIMLASLREERQQTYSCFLPIHPETGRVLYVPMKHIDKVNHTITFDDDEGREWTLPVTGGNVKLQWKPDFGARWAALDVDFEMYGKDHSTNTPIYDGICEVLGGRKPNHFTYELFLDESGQKISKSKGNGLTIDEWLSYASTESLSYFMYQKPKTAKRLWWDVIPKAVDEYHQQLRAYPDQTVEQQVNNPVWHIHNGLPPASTMVVPFAMLLNLASVAGARDAAGLWGFIRRYAPGASPEANPDLDAAAGFALRYFHDNVAPNRNFRLPTDQERAAIEDLRGRLLAFTGAEEGQAEDEALQTICYAVGKEHGFEPLRDWFKALYEVLLGASEGPRFGGFVALYGVQETVALIDRALAGELAG
;
A
#
# COMPACT_ATOMS: atom_id res chain seq x y z
N MET A 1 -34.89 -2.45 41.29
CA MET A 1 -34.03 -3.23 40.36
C MET A 1 -34.58 -3.01 38.94
N ALA A 2 -33.98 -2.09 38.22
CA ALA A 2 -34.29 -1.91 36.82
C ALA A 2 -33.38 -2.89 36.04
N ALA A 3 -34.00 -3.86 35.39
CA ALA A 3 -33.29 -4.74 34.46
C ALA A 3 -32.79 -3.90 33.27
N CYS A 4 -31.47 -3.79 33.15
CA CYS A 4 -30.83 -3.24 31.96
C CYS A 4 -31.09 -4.28 30.85
N ALA A 5 -31.97 -3.99 29.91
CA ALA A 5 -32.15 -4.82 28.72
C ALA A 5 -30.82 -4.82 27.96
N ALA A 6 -30.35 -5.98 27.54
CA ALA A 6 -29.22 -6.08 26.63
C ALA A 6 -29.53 -5.31 25.35
N PRO A 7 -28.59 -4.53 24.79
CA PRO A 7 -28.83 -3.84 23.54
C PRO A 7 -29.20 -4.83 22.43
N THR A 8 -30.19 -4.49 21.63
CA THR A 8 -30.58 -5.29 20.45
C THR A 8 -29.62 -4.95 19.30
N GLU A 9 -29.39 -5.87 18.38
CA GLU A 9 -28.53 -5.67 17.19
C GLU A 9 -28.87 -4.36 16.44
N ASP A 10 -30.16 -3.98 16.37
CA ASP A 10 -30.63 -2.73 15.76
C ASP A 10 -30.16 -1.48 16.54
N SER A 11 -30.08 -1.54 17.88
CA SER A 11 -29.58 -0.40 18.68
C SER A 11 -28.08 -0.19 18.53
N ASP A 12 -27.31 -1.27 18.38
CA ASP A 12 -25.85 -1.22 18.19
C ASP A 12 -25.52 -0.70 16.78
N MET A 13 -26.27 -1.12 15.75
CA MET A 13 -26.14 -0.61 14.38
C MET A 13 -26.46 0.87 14.28
N SER A 14 -27.51 1.37 14.97
CA SER A 14 -27.86 2.79 15.00
C SER A 14 -26.74 3.60 15.66
N THR A 15 -26.18 3.13 16.77
CA THR A 15 -25.08 3.81 17.48
C THR A 15 -23.81 3.86 16.63
N LEU A 16 -23.48 2.79 15.93
CA LEU A 16 -22.33 2.73 15.02
C LEU A 16 -22.51 3.72 13.86
N ARG A 17 -23.69 3.74 13.21
CA ARG A 17 -23.99 4.66 12.11
C ARG A 17 -23.91 6.13 12.56
N ASP A 18 -24.42 6.45 13.74
CA ASP A 18 -24.33 7.80 14.30
C ASP A 18 -22.89 8.23 14.59
N ALA A 19 -22.07 7.34 15.13
CA ALA A 19 -20.65 7.58 15.35
C ALA A 19 -19.91 7.76 14.01
N ALA A 20 -20.16 6.91 13.02
CA ALA A 20 -19.61 6.96 11.68
C ALA A 20 -19.96 8.27 10.94
N MET A 21 -21.19 8.75 11.11
CA MET A 21 -21.63 10.03 10.54
C MET A 21 -20.91 11.25 11.13
N LYS A 22 -20.28 11.12 12.29
CA LYS A 22 -19.53 12.19 12.98
C LYS A 22 -18.02 11.97 12.93
N SER A 23 -17.56 10.78 12.49
CA SER A 23 -16.15 10.40 12.45
C SER A 23 -15.31 11.35 11.59
N LYS A 24 -14.08 11.62 12.03
CA LYS A 24 -13.07 12.38 11.29
C LYS A 24 -12.08 11.47 10.55
N ALA A 25 -12.27 10.16 10.60
CA ALA A 25 -11.48 9.24 9.81
C ALA A 25 -11.75 9.49 8.32
N TRP A 26 -10.70 9.63 7.53
CA TRP A 26 -10.82 9.99 6.11
C TRP A 26 -11.71 9.03 5.28
N PRO A 27 -11.80 7.70 5.55
CA PRO A 27 -12.73 6.85 4.81
C PRO A 27 -14.18 7.25 5.02
N PHE A 28 -14.56 7.63 6.25
CA PHE A 28 -15.91 8.11 6.53
C PHE A 28 -16.18 9.51 5.98
N GLU A 29 -15.16 10.38 5.92
CA GLU A 29 -15.31 11.70 5.27
C GLU A 29 -15.62 11.55 3.79
N GLU A 30 -14.88 10.68 3.07
CA GLU A 30 -15.11 10.42 1.65
C GLU A 30 -16.43 9.66 1.42
N ALA A 31 -16.78 8.70 2.28
CA ALA A 31 -18.06 8.00 2.21
C ALA A 31 -19.25 8.94 2.36
N ARG A 32 -19.20 9.90 3.31
CA ARG A 32 -20.24 10.94 3.45
C ARG A 32 -20.30 11.88 2.24
N ALA A 33 -19.15 12.24 1.66
CA ALA A 33 -19.10 13.04 0.44
C ALA A 33 -19.77 12.30 -0.74
N LEU A 34 -19.55 11.00 -0.84
CA LEU A 34 -20.18 10.15 -1.85
C LEU A 34 -21.69 9.97 -1.59
N LEU A 35 -22.10 9.80 -0.33
CA LEU A 35 -23.52 9.65 0.03
C LEU A 35 -24.36 10.85 -0.41
N LYS A 36 -23.83 12.08 -0.38
CA LYS A 36 -24.49 13.30 -0.86
C LYS A 36 -24.96 13.18 -2.31
N ARG A 37 -24.29 12.36 -3.11
CA ARG A 37 -24.66 12.09 -4.51
C ARG A 37 -26.07 11.51 -4.63
N TYR A 38 -26.54 10.82 -3.58
CA TYR A 38 -27.79 10.06 -3.54
C TYR A 38 -28.83 10.56 -2.53
N GLU A 39 -28.62 11.74 -1.93
CA GLU A 39 -29.59 12.33 -0.99
C GLU A 39 -30.99 12.50 -1.57
N LYS A 40 -31.08 12.75 -2.89
CA LYS A 40 -32.36 13.03 -3.56
C LYS A 40 -32.92 11.82 -4.31
N LYS A 41 -32.09 10.91 -4.75
CA LYS A 41 -32.49 9.79 -5.58
C LYS A 41 -31.45 8.67 -5.47
N ALA A 42 -31.89 7.46 -5.19
CA ALA A 42 -31.04 6.27 -5.22
C ALA A 42 -30.45 6.03 -6.63
N PRO A 43 -29.31 5.34 -6.76
CA PRO A 43 -28.72 5.02 -8.06
C PRO A 43 -29.70 4.16 -8.90
N GLU A 44 -29.90 4.52 -10.17
CA GLU A 44 -30.83 3.79 -11.05
C GLU A 44 -30.34 2.35 -11.31
N LYS A 45 -29.04 2.12 -11.31
CA LYS A 45 -28.42 0.80 -11.43
C LYS A 45 -28.54 -0.08 -10.15
N GLY A 46 -29.10 0.47 -9.05
CA GLY A 46 -29.37 -0.23 -7.80
C GLY A 46 -28.16 -0.40 -6.87
N TYR A 47 -27.00 0.13 -7.21
CA TYR A 47 -25.77 0.04 -6.39
C TYR A 47 -24.84 1.25 -6.64
N VAL A 48 -23.91 1.47 -5.73
CA VAL A 48 -22.80 2.42 -5.89
C VAL A 48 -21.58 1.67 -6.41
N LEU A 49 -20.98 2.16 -7.48
CA LEU A 49 -19.82 1.55 -8.14
C LEU A 49 -18.54 2.29 -7.79
N PHE A 50 -17.63 1.57 -7.15
CA PHE A 50 -16.25 1.98 -6.93
C PHE A 50 -15.36 1.37 -8.03
N GLU A 51 -14.43 2.15 -8.56
CA GLU A 51 -13.46 1.68 -9.54
C GLU A 51 -12.04 1.97 -9.08
N THR A 52 -11.13 1.08 -9.43
CA THR A 52 -9.68 1.27 -9.39
C THR A 52 -9.09 0.85 -10.72
N GLY A 53 -8.10 1.59 -11.23
CA GLY A 53 -7.42 1.31 -12.48
C GLY A 53 -6.07 0.61 -12.27
N TYR A 54 -5.73 -0.32 -13.18
CA TYR A 54 -4.44 -0.99 -13.19
C TYR A 54 -3.87 -1.10 -14.60
N GLY A 55 -2.68 -0.54 -14.83
CA GLY A 55 -1.94 -0.74 -16.08
C GLY A 55 -0.92 -1.87 -15.93
N PRO A 56 -1.13 -3.06 -16.56
CA PRO A 56 -0.25 -4.23 -16.42
C PRO A 56 0.99 -4.18 -17.33
N SER A 57 1.57 -3.00 -17.51
CA SER A 57 2.78 -2.78 -18.31
C SER A 57 4.09 -3.16 -17.62
N GLY A 58 4.02 -3.71 -16.42
CA GLY A 58 5.11 -4.21 -15.59
C GLY A 58 4.54 -4.89 -14.37
N LEU A 59 5.42 -5.53 -13.56
CA LEU A 59 5.01 -6.21 -12.34
C LEU A 59 4.23 -5.26 -11.42
N PRO A 60 3.16 -5.74 -10.76
CA PRO A 60 2.40 -4.92 -9.82
C PRO A 60 3.28 -4.50 -8.64
N HIS A 61 3.15 -3.26 -8.24
CA HIS A 61 3.88 -2.73 -7.08
C HIS A 61 2.92 -2.35 -5.97
N ILE A 62 3.46 -2.08 -4.80
CA ILE A 62 2.71 -1.77 -3.57
C ILE A 62 1.76 -0.57 -3.73
N GLY A 63 2.04 0.37 -4.66
CA GLY A 63 1.15 1.50 -4.96
C GLY A 63 -0.19 1.06 -5.56
N THR A 64 -0.18 0.08 -6.47
CA THR A 64 -1.40 -0.50 -7.06
C THR A 64 -2.25 -1.18 -5.99
N PHE A 65 -1.63 -1.96 -5.11
CA PHE A 65 -2.29 -2.53 -3.94
C PHE A 65 -2.92 -1.44 -3.06
N GLY A 66 -2.18 -0.37 -2.78
CA GLY A 66 -2.63 0.73 -1.92
C GLY A 66 -3.89 1.42 -2.42
N GLU A 67 -4.12 1.44 -3.73
CA GLU A 67 -5.32 1.98 -4.35
C GLU A 67 -6.55 1.13 -4.02
N VAL A 68 -6.47 -0.19 -4.25
CA VAL A 68 -7.56 -1.12 -3.92
C VAL A 68 -7.83 -1.16 -2.43
N ALA A 69 -6.78 -1.21 -1.59
CA ALA A 69 -6.91 -1.23 -0.13
C ALA A 69 -7.66 -0.01 0.40
N ARG A 70 -7.28 1.19 -0.06
CA ARG A 70 -7.93 2.45 0.36
C ARG A 70 -9.36 2.56 -0.15
N THR A 71 -9.60 2.17 -1.41
CA THR A 71 -10.96 2.16 -1.97
C THR A 71 -11.86 1.19 -1.22
N THR A 72 -11.35 0.03 -0.82
CA THR A 72 -12.07 -0.92 0.04
C THR A 72 -12.43 -0.31 1.39
N MET A 73 -11.54 0.47 2.01
CA MET A 73 -11.83 1.16 3.27
C MET A 73 -12.96 2.19 3.13
N ILE A 74 -12.99 2.95 2.02
CA ILE A 74 -14.08 3.90 1.74
C ILE A 74 -15.38 3.16 1.46
N ARG A 75 -15.35 2.10 0.67
CA ARG A 75 -16.50 1.25 0.38
C ARG A 75 -17.14 0.71 1.66
N ARG A 76 -16.35 0.10 2.54
CA ARG A 76 -16.80 -0.41 3.85
C ARG A 76 -17.36 0.70 4.75
N ALA A 77 -16.72 1.87 4.75
CA ALA A 77 -17.23 3.05 5.45
C ALA A 77 -18.59 3.51 4.89
N PHE A 78 -18.78 3.44 3.56
CA PHE A 78 -20.05 3.77 2.91
C PHE A 78 -21.15 2.76 3.28
N GLU A 79 -20.86 1.47 3.33
CA GLU A 79 -21.79 0.40 3.72
C GLU A 79 -22.29 0.54 5.17
N VAL A 80 -21.52 1.19 6.06
CA VAL A 80 -21.96 1.48 7.43
C VAL A 80 -22.97 2.63 7.48
N ILE A 81 -22.77 3.66 6.64
CA ILE A 81 -23.62 4.87 6.68
C ILE A 81 -24.79 4.85 5.69
N SER A 82 -24.86 3.81 4.84
CA SER A 82 -25.87 3.70 3.77
C SER A 82 -26.32 2.25 3.60
N ASP A 83 -27.58 2.07 3.24
CA ASP A 83 -28.15 0.76 2.89
C ASP A 83 -28.09 0.48 1.37
N ILE A 84 -27.50 1.40 0.59
CA ILE A 84 -27.33 1.22 -0.87
C ILE A 84 -26.25 0.16 -1.09
N PRO A 85 -26.52 -0.92 -1.85
CA PRO A 85 -25.51 -1.92 -2.18
C PRO A 85 -24.29 -1.31 -2.88
N THR A 86 -23.14 -1.92 -2.73
CA THR A 86 -21.91 -1.46 -3.35
C THR A 86 -21.25 -2.55 -4.20
N ARG A 87 -20.48 -2.14 -5.20
CA ARG A 87 -19.58 -2.99 -5.98
C ARG A 87 -18.24 -2.29 -6.12
N LEU A 88 -17.16 -3.06 -6.14
CA LEU A 88 -15.80 -2.59 -6.43
C LEU A 88 -15.28 -3.33 -7.66
N ILE A 89 -14.86 -2.58 -8.66
CA ILE A 89 -14.16 -3.16 -9.82
C ILE A 89 -12.68 -2.76 -9.81
N CYS A 90 -11.83 -3.71 -10.17
CA CYS A 90 -10.44 -3.50 -10.50
C CYS A 90 -10.29 -3.66 -12.02
N PHE A 91 -10.15 -2.55 -12.73
CA PHE A 91 -10.11 -2.51 -14.19
C PHE A 91 -8.65 -2.55 -14.67
N SER A 92 -8.30 -3.57 -15.44
CA SER A 92 -6.98 -3.73 -16.01
C SER A 92 -6.91 -3.20 -17.44
N ASP A 93 -6.02 -2.25 -17.71
CA ASP A 93 -5.76 -1.68 -19.03
C ASP A 93 -4.85 -2.61 -19.87
N ASP A 94 -5.15 -3.91 -19.89
CA ASP A 94 -4.35 -4.96 -20.52
C ASP A 94 -4.43 -4.98 -22.08
N LEU A 95 -5.35 -4.21 -22.66
CA LEU A 95 -5.40 -3.94 -24.11
C LEU A 95 -4.39 -2.86 -24.53
N ASP A 96 -3.74 -2.18 -23.58
CA ASP A 96 -2.71 -1.19 -23.91
C ASP A 96 -1.58 -1.82 -24.72
N GLY A 97 -1.15 -1.12 -25.78
CA GLY A 97 0.05 -1.50 -26.52
C GLY A 97 1.31 -1.34 -25.66
N MET A 98 2.17 -2.34 -25.66
CA MET A 98 3.46 -2.27 -24.97
C MET A 98 4.32 -1.14 -25.55
N ARG A 99 4.54 -0.07 -24.81
CA ARG A 99 5.32 1.10 -25.26
C ARG A 99 6.81 0.99 -24.95
N LYS A 100 7.13 0.34 -23.85
CA LYS A 100 8.50 0.20 -23.33
C LYS A 100 8.63 -1.16 -22.66
N VAL A 101 9.81 -1.77 -22.82
CA VAL A 101 10.14 -3.01 -22.11
C VAL A 101 10.58 -2.65 -20.68
N PRO A 102 9.98 -3.24 -19.63
CA PRO A 102 10.44 -3.04 -18.25
C PRO A 102 11.87 -3.58 -18.05
N GLU A 103 12.67 -2.91 -17.24
CA GLU A 103 14.07 -3.28 -17.01
C GLU A 103 14.24 -4.51 -16.09
N ASN A 104 13.24 -4.76 -15.25
CA ASN A 104 13.23 -5.80 -14.21
C ASN A 104 12.52 -7.10 -14.61
N VAL A 105 12.39 -7.38 -15.91
CA VAL A 105 11.79 -8.62 -16.43
C VAL A 105 12.79 -9.39 -17.31
N PRO A 106 12.72 -10.73 -17.38
CA PRO A 106 13.59 -11.52 -18.25
C PRO A 106 13.22 -11.38 -19.72
N GLN A 107 13.99 -12.03 -20.61
CA GLN A 107 13.72 -12.15 -22.06
C GLN A 107 13.46 -10.80 -22.76
N GLN A 108 14.30 -9.82 -22.50
CA GLN A 108 14.20 -8.45 -23.04
C GLN A 108 14.02 -8.40 -24.57
N GLU A 109 14.71 -9.26 -25.34
CA GLU A 109 14.61 -9.31 -26.82
C GLU A 109 13.25 -9.80 -27.28
N LEU A 110 12.66 -10.79 -26.59
CA LEU A 110 11.31 -11.26 -26.87
C LEU A 110 10.30 -10.12 -26.73
N LEU A 111 10.44 -9.33 -25.67
CA LEU A 111 9.55 -8.20 -25.42
C LEU A 111 9.77 -7.07 -26.44
N ARG A 112 11.02 -6.76 -26.81
CA ARG A 112 11.32 -5.76 -27.86
C ARG A 112 10.70 -6.10 -29.21
N ALA A 113 10.70 -7.38 -29.57
CA ALA A 113 10.07 -7.85 -30.82
C ALA A 113 8.54 -7.69 -30.82
N ASN A 114 7.91 -7.48 -29.66
CA ASN A 114 6.47 -7.36 -29.50
C ASN A 114 6.00 -5.95 -29.07
N ILE A 115 6.84 -4.94 -29.22
CA ILE A 115 6.48 -3.53 -28.97
C ILE A 115 5.23 -3.15 -29.77
N GLN A 116 4.35 -2.35 -29.15
CA GLN A 116 3.05 -1.89 -29.63
C GLN A 116 1.94 -2.97 -29.70
N LYS A 117 2.23 -4.25 -29.48
CA LYS A 117 1.15 -5.22 -29.32
C LYS A 117 0.41 -5.02 -28.00
N PRO A 118 -0.90 -5.30 -27.93
CA PRO A 118 -1.64 -5.37 -26.66
C PRO A 118 -0.90 -6.25 -25.66
N LEU A 119 -0.89 -5.86 -24.39
CA LEU A 119 -0.18 -6.62 -23.34
C LEU A 119 -0.66 -8.08 -23.24
N THR A 120 -1.94 -8.32 -23.56
CA THR A 120 -2.52 -9.68 -23.67
C THR A 120 -2.10 -10.44 -24.94
N SER A 121 -1.39 -9.80 -25.87
CA SER A 121 -0.82 -10.42 -27.08
C SER A 121 0.71 -10.48 -27.06
N VAL A 122 1.35 -9.95 -26.02
CA VAL A 122 2.79 -10.03 -25.78
C VAL A 122 3.09 -11.34 -25.08
N PRO A 123 3.98 -12.21 -25.59
CA PRO A 123 4.34 -13.47 -24.92
C PRO A 123 4.84 -13.22 -23.49
N ASP A 124 4.48 -14.10 -22.56
CA ASP A 124 4.95 -14.01 -21.17
C ASP A 124 6.46 -14.28 -21.09
N PRO A 125 7.28 -13.31 -20.62
CA PRO A 125 8.71 -13.50 -20.51
C PRO A 125 9.13 -14.49 -19.40
N PHE A 126 8.21 -14.84 -18.50
CA PHE A 126 8.43 -15.84 -17.45
C PHE A 126 8.01 -17.24 -17.90
N GLY A 127 7.14 -17.35 -18.91
CA GLY A 127 6.66 -18.61 -19.46
C GLY A 127 5.61 -19.33 -18.59
N GLU A 128 4.96 -18.61 -17.69
CA GLU A 128 3.99 -19.15 -16.74
C GLU A 128 2.54 -18.96 -17.18
N TYR A 129 2.28 -17.91 -17.98
CA TYR A 129 0.95 -17.54 -18.45
C TYR A 129 0.90 -17.37 -19.97
N GLU A 130 -0.30 -17.24 -20.50
CA GLU A 130 -0.55 -17.08 -21.94
C GLU A 130 0.12 -15.81 -22.49
N SER A 131 0.16 -14.73 -21.71
CA SER A 131 0.78 -13.47 -22.11
C SER A 131 1.33 -12.69 -20.93
N PHE A 132 2.13 -11.66 -21.22
CA PHE A 132 2.65 -10.74 -20.22
C PHE A 132 1.52 -9.98 -19.48
N GLY A 133 0.43 -9.61 -20.19
CA GLY A 133 -0.76 -9.03 -19.57
C GLY A 133 -1.43 -10.01 -18.59
N HIS A 134 -1.61 -11.27 -18.97
CA HIS A 134 -2.19 -12.29 -18.09
C HIS A 134 -1.30 -12.59 -16.87
N HIS A 135 0.04 -12.63 -17.05
CA HIS A 135 0.97 -12.79 -15.94
C HIS A 135 0.79 -11.68 -14.89
N ASN A 136 0.85 -10.41 -15.34
CA ASN A 136 0.74 -9.28 -14.41
C ASN A 136 -0.65 -9.17 -13.76
N ASN A 137 -1.72 -9.50 -14.50
CA ASN A 137 -3.08 -9.59 -13.97
C ASN A 137 -3.20 -10.68 -12.89
N ALA A 138 -2.61 -11.86 -13.12
CA ALA A 138 -2.62 -12.95 -12.16
C ALA A 138 -1.83 -12.59 -10.88
N MET A 139 -0.69 -11.92 -11.02
CA MET A 139 0.10 -11.43 -9.89
C MET A 139 -0.70 -10.45 -9.03
N LEU A 140 -1.38 -9.47 -9.66
CA LEU A 140 -2.21 -8.51 -8.94
C LEU A 140 -3.35 -9.21 -8.20
N ARG A 141 -4.10 -10.08 -8.88
CA ARG A 141 -5.21 -10.81 -8.28
C ARG A 141 -4.75 -11.65 -7.08
N ARG A 142 -3.63 -12.38 -7.21
CA ARG A 142 -3.04 -13.13 -6.10
C ARG A 142 -2.81 -12.26 -4.88
N PHE A 143 -2.27 -11.05 -5.05
CA PHE A 143 -2.07 -10.13 -3.94
C PHE A 143 -3.39 -9.66 -3.34
N LEU A 144 -4.35 -9.25 -4.16
CA LEU A 144 -5.65 -8.78 -3.67
C LEU A 144 -6.40 -9.88 -2.91
N ASP A 145 -6.34 -11.13 -3.41
CA ASP A 145 -6.96 -12.30 -2.79
C ASP A 145 -6.28 -12.65 -1.45
N THR A 146 -4.94 -12.51 -1.34
CA THR A 146 -4.19 -12.71 -0.09
C THR A 146 -4.66 -11.76 1.01
N PHE A 147 -5.08 -10.55 0.66
CA PHE A 147 -5.62 -9.57 1.61
C PHE A 147 -7.14 -9.71 1.84
N GLY A 148 -7.78 -10.65 1.18
CA GLY A 148 -9.21 -10.91 1.32
C GLY A 148 -10.12 -9.78 0.82
N PHE A 149 -9.69 -9.02 -0.18
CA PHE A 149 -10.53 -7.98 -0.77
C PHE A 149 -11.62 -8.58 -1.65
N GLU A 150 -12.82 -8.02 -1.54
CA GLU A 150 -13.95 -8.33 -2.41
C GLU A 150 -13.96 -7.35 -3.59
N TYR A 151 -13.70 -7.83 -4.78
CA TYR A 151 -13.64 -7.05 -6.01
C TYR A 151 -14.05 -7.88 -7.22
N GLU A 152 -14.44 -7.19 -8.30
CA GLU A 152 -14.64 -7.77 -9.61
C GLU A 152 -13.47 -7.36 -10.50
N PHE A 153 -12.78 -8.33 -11.09
CA PHE A 153 -11.70 -8.04 -12.03
C PHE A 153 -12.24 -7.90 -13.43
N ILE A 154 -11.90 -6.81 -14.14
CA ILE A 154 -12.28 -6.57 -15.52
C ILE A 154 -11.02 -6.38 -16.36
N SER A 155 -10.85 -7.23 -17.38
CA SER A 155 -9.86 -7.07 -18.45
C SER A 155 -10.37 -6.10 -19.51
N SER A 156 -9.63 -5.06 -19.85
CA SER A 156 -10.00 -4.17 -20.96
C SER A 156 -10.03 -4.92 -22.29
N THR A 157 -9.15 -5.88 -22.50
CA THR A 157 -9.16 -6.75 -23.70
C THR A 157 -10.50 -7.47 -23.87
N GLU A 158 -10.99 -8.10 -22.78
CA GLU A 158 -12.29 -8.77 -22.78
C GLU A 158 -13.45 -7.77 -22.91
N PHE A 159 -13.33 -6.62 -22.23
CA PHE A 159 -14.36 -5.59 -22.22
C PHE A 159 -14.61 -5.01 -23.62
N TYR A 160 -13.53 -4.74 -24.38
CA TYR A 160 -13.62 -4.28 -25.76
C TYR A 160 -14.06 -5.39 -26.73
N ARG A 161 -13.53 -6.61 -26.59
CA ARG A 161 -13.81 -7.71 -27.55
C ARG A 161 -15.18 -8.35 -27.37
N SER A 162 -15.71 -8.36 -26.14
CA SER A 162 -17.03 -8.96 -25.86
C SER A 162 -18.22 -8.12 -26.30
N GLY A 163 -17.97 -6.90 -26.77
CA GLY A 163 -19.02 -5.95 -27.14
C GLY A 163 -19.61 -5.14 -25.97
N ARG A 164 -19.15 -5.37 -24.74
CA ARG A 164 -19.64 -4.63 -23.56
C ARG A 164 -19.35 -3.13 -23.64
N PHE A 165 -18.38 -2.72 -24.44
CA PHE A 165 -17.99 -1.32 -24.63
C PHE A 165 -18.48 -0.75 -25.97
N ASP A 166 -19.11 -1.55 -26.83
CA ASP A 166 -19.46 -1.19 -28.20
C ASP A 166 -20.37 0.04 -28.29
N ASP A 167 -21.42 0.15 -27.46
CA ASP A 167 -22.32 1.29 -27.47
C ASP A 167 -21.59 2.59 -27.10
N THR A 168 -20.67 2.53 -26.15
CA THR A 168 -19.85 3.70 -25.79
C THR A 168 -18.87 4.06 -26.91
N LEU A 169 -18.27 3.08 -27.58
CA LEU A 169 -17.37 3.33 -28.71
C LEU A 169 -18.12 3.95 -29.90
N ARG A 170 -19.35 3.51 -30.20
CA ARG A 170 -20.22 4.14 -31.20
C ARG A 170 -20.50 5.61 -30.83
N LEU A 171 -20.84 5.84 -29.55
CA LEU A 171 -21.07 7.19 -29.04
C LEU A 171 -19.80 8.06 -29.11
N CYS A 172 -18.61 7.50 -28.88
CA CYS A 172 -17.33 8.19 -29.09
C CYS A 172 -17.13 8.60 -30.56
N ALA A 173 -17.54 7.78 -31.54
CA ALA A 173 -17.49 8.15 -32.94
C ALA A 173 -18.51 9.25 -33.28
N GLU A 174 -19.73 9.17 -32.77
CA GLU A 174 -20.77 10.19 -32.97
C GLU A 174 -20.39 11.54 -32.38
N ARG A 175 -19.73 11.54 -31.20
CA ARG A 175 -19.31 12.74 -30.45
C ARG A 175 -17.81 13.04 -30.56
N TYR A 176 -17.18 12.55 -31.62
CA TYR A 176 -15.73 12.63 -31.83
C TYR A 176 -15.18 14.04 -31.69
N GLU A 177 -15.82 15.05 -32.30
CA GLU A 177 -15.35 16.44 -32.25
C GLU A 177 -15.37 16.99 -30.82
N GLY A 178 -16.40 16.68 -30.02
CA GLY A 178 -16.47 17.13 -28.63
C GLY A 178 -15.36 16.52 -27.77
N ILE A 179 -15.02 15.24 -28.01
CA ILE A 179 -13.87 14.60 -27.33
C ILE A 179 -12.56 15.24 -27.81
N MET A 180 -12.42 15.46 -29.11
CA MET A 180 -11.20 16.04 -29.69
C MET A 180 -11.00 17.48 -29.23
N GLU A 181 -12.03 18.31 -29.10
CA GLU A 181 -11.94 19.67 -28.58
C GLU A 181 -11.30 19.70 -27.18
N ILE A 182 -11.74 18.82 -26.29
CA ILE A 182 -11.18 18.69 -24.94
C ILE A 182 -9.73 18.21 -25.01
N MET A 183 -9.46 17.22 -25.84
CA MET A 183 -8.12 16.62 -25.94
C MET A 183 -7.11 17.58 -26.53
N LEU A 184 -7.42 18.21 -27.68
CA LEU A 184 -6.51 19.09 -28.39
C LEU A 184 -6.12 20.31 -27.55
N ALA A 185 -7.03 20.87 -26.78
CA ALA A 185 -6.75 21.96 -25.85
C ALA A 185 -5.66 21.61 -24.80
N SER A 186 -5.45 20.32 -24.52
CA SER A 186 -4.45 19.84 -23.57
C SER A 186 -3.10 19.45 -24.21
N LEU A 187 -2.98 19.53 -25.52
CA LEU A 187 -1.83 19.04 -26.28
C LEU A 187 -1.03 20.18 -26.91
N ARG A 188 0.28 19.95 -27.09
CA ARG A 188 1.15 20.85 -27.85
C ARG A 188 0.79 20.79 -29.36
N GLU A 189 1.02 21.88 -30.09
CA GLU A 189 0.67 22.04 -31.51
C GLU A 189 1.14 20.89 -32.40
N GLU A 190 2.39 20.45 -32.24
CA GLU A 190 2.94 19.31 -33.01
C GLU A 190 2.12 18.02 -32.81
N ARG A 191 1.65 17.79 -31.57
CA ARG A 191 0.88 16.60 -31.22
C ARG A 191 -0.57 16.69 -31.69
N GLN A 192 -1.13 17.90 -31.78
CA GLN A 192 -2.52 18.13 -32.22
C GLN A 192 -2.74 17.62 -33.65
N GLN A 193 -1.75 17.77 -34.55
CA GLN A 193 -1.86 17.38 -35.95
C GLN A 193 -1.96 15.87 -36.18
N THR A 194 -1.43 15.08 -35.25
CA THR A 194 -1.36 13.61 -35.38
C THR A 194 -2.21 12.86 -34.37
N TYR A 195 -2.92 13.60 -33.50
CA TYR A 195 -3.69 12.99 -32.43
C TYR A 195 -5.05 12.49 -32.93
N SER A 196 -5.45 11.30 -32.48
CA SER A 196 -6.81 10.80 -32.49
C SER A 196 -7.14 10.18 -31.14
N CYS A 197 -8.40 10.26 -30.72
CA CYS A 197 -8.84 9.53 -29.52
C CYS A 197 -8.90 8.01 -29.76
N PHE A 198 -9.07 7.56 -31.01
CA PHE A 198 -9.02 6.16 -31.39
C PHE A 198 -7.59 5.72 -31.74
N LEU A 199 -7.22 4.55 -31.29
CA LEU A 199 -6.00 3.81 -31.63
C LEU A 199 -6.43 2.54 -32.33
N PRO A 200 -6.29 2.45 -33.66
CA PRO A 200 -6.64 1.22 -34.39
C PRO A 200 -5.68 0.09 -34.01
N ILE A 201 -6.22 -1.12 -33.94
CA ILE A 201 -5.43 -2.35 -33.83
C ILE A 201 -5.26 -2.90 -35.25
N HIS A 202 -4.02 -2.93 -35.71
CA HIS A 202 -3.72 -3.31 -37.10
C HIS A 202 -4.16 -4.75 -37.39
N PRO A 203 -5.00 -5.00 -38.40
CA PRO A 203 -5.63 -6.30 -38.63
C PRO A 203 -4.63 -7.45 -38.88
N GLU A 204 -3.50 -7.17 -39.54
CA GLU A 204 -2.50 -8.19 -39.91
C GLU A 204 -1.43 -8.37 -38.82
N THR A 205 -0.99 -7.28 -38.18
CA THR A 205 0.14 -7.31 -37.20
C THR A 205 -0.30 -7.37 -35.75
N GLY A 206 -1.57 -7.01 -35.49
CA GLY A 206 -2.11 -6.90 -34.11
C GLY A 206 -1.51 -5.74 -33.30
N ARG A 207 -0.75 -4.83 -33.90
CA ARG A 207 -0.14 -3.68 -33.22
C ARG A 207 -1.16 -2.57 -33.01
N VAL A 208 -1.10 -1.93 -31.87
CA VAL A 208 -1.86 -0.71 -31.56
C VAL A 208 -1.15 0.47 -32.22
N LEU A 209 -1.81 1.12 -33.18
CA LEU A 209 -1.23 2.19 -33.99
C LEU A 209 -1.55 3.57 -33.39
N TYR A 210 -0.58 4.47 -33.42
CA TYR A 210 -0.70 5.86 -33.00
C TYR A 210 -0.70 6.78 -34.22
N VAL A 211 -1.71 6.61 -35.08
CA VAL A 211 -1.85 7.32 -36.37
C VAL A 211 -3.06 8.27 -36.36
N PRO A 212 -3.03 9.35 -37.16
CA PRO A 212 -4.20 10.22 -37.33
C PRO A 212 -5.31 9.50 -38.07
N MET A 213 -6.57 9.87 -37.81
CA MET A 213 -7.71 9.40 -38.60
C MET A 213 -7.91 10.31 -39.80
N LYS A 214 -8.06 9.69 -40.99
CA LYS A 214 -8.44 10.38 -42.25
C LYS A 214 -9.93 10.70 -42.25
N HIS A 215 -10.74 9.77 -41.76
CA HIS A 215 -12.19 9.91 -41.75
C HIS A 215 -12.80 9.15 -40.56
N ILE A 216 -13.83 9.74 -39.97
CA ILE A 216 -14.71 9.13 -38.95
C ILE A 216 -16.11 9.07 -39.54
N ASP A 217 -16.62 7.90 -39.82
CA ASP A 217 -18.00 7.70 -40.24
C ASP A 217 -18.89 7.52 -39.02
N LYS A 218 -19.64 8.55 -38.67
CA LYS A 218 -20.52 8.58 -37.51
C LYS A 218 -21.80 7.76 -37.66
N VAL A 219 -22.16 7.41 -38.91
CA VAL A 219 -23.38 6.64 -39.20
C VAL A 219 -23.07 5.14 -39.19
N ASN A 220 -21.97 4.75 -39.80
CA ASN A 220 -21.55 3.35 -39.87
C ASN A 220 -20.59 3.00 -38.71
N HIS A 221 -20.19 3.97 -37.90
CA HIS A 221 -19.27 3.82 -36.77
C HIS A 221 -17.96 3.17 -37.17
N THR A 222 -17.33 3.71 -38.24
CA THR A 222 -16.04 3.25 -38.77
C THR A 222 -15.00 4.36 -38.73
N ILE A 223 -13.73 3.97 -38.67
CA ILE A 223 -12.57 4.85 -38.81
C ILE A 223 -11.78 4.47 -40.04
N THR A 224 -11.25 5.47 -40.75
CA THR A 224 -10.33 5.29 -41.89
C THR A 224 -8.99 5.93 -41.56
N PHE A 225 -7.90 5.22 -41.75
CA PHE A 225 -6.53 5.65 -41.46
C PHE A 225 -5.53 5.01 -42.42
N ASP A 226 -4.32 5.59 -42.52
CA ASP A 226 -3.18 4.93 -43.13
C ASP A 226 -2.32 4.25 -42.06
N ASP A 227 -1.85 3.03 -42.37
CA ASP A 227 -0.87 2.35 -41.53
C ASP A 227 0.55 2.94 -41.70
N ASP A 228 1.53 2.39 -40.96
CA ASP A 228 2.92 2.83 -41.01
C ASP A 228 3.57 2.63 -42.43
N GLU A 229 2.98 1.80 -43.29
CA GLU A 229 3.41 1.53 -44.66
C GLU A 229 2.64 2.39 -45.68
N GLY A 230 1.68 3.21 -45.25
CA GLY A 230 0.86 4.05 -46.10
C GLY A 230 -0.31 3.32 -46.78
N ARG A 231 -0.68 2.12 -46.31
CA ARG A 231 -1.89 1.44 -46.77
C ARG A 231 -3.11 1.95 -46.02
N GLU A 232 -4.17 2.22 -46.78
CA GLU A 232 -5.43 2.67 -46.19
C GLU A 232 -6.26 1.50 -45.66
N TRP A 233 -6.76 1.69 -44.42
CA TRP A 233 -7.64 0.75 -43.73
C TRP A 233 -8.92 1.42 -43.29
N THR A 234 -10.04 0.71 -43.35
CA THR A 234 -11.30 1.12 -42.72
C THR A 234 -11.79 0.02 -41.78
N LEU A 235 -11.95 0.36 -40.52
CA LEU A 235 -12.33 -0.59 -39.48
C LEU A 235 -13.54 -0.08 -38.68
N PRO A 236 -14.44 -0.97 -38.22
CA PRO A 236 -15.45 -0.59 -37.22
C PRO A 236 -14.79 -0.22 -35.89
N VAL A 237 -15.34 0.74 -35.16
CA VAL A 237 -14.84 1.13 -33.83
C VAL A 237 -15.14 0.08 -32.75
N THR A 238 -15.92 -0.94 -33.07
CA THR A 238 -16.43 -1.99 -32.17
C THR A 238 -15.68 -3.31 -32.35
N GLY A 239 -15.98 -4.29 -31.47
CA GLY A 239 -15.47 -5.66 -31.61
C GLY A 239 -13.98 -5.81 -31.31
N GLY A 240 -13.35 -4.85 -30.64
CA GLY A 240 -11.92 -4.92 -30.33
C GLY A 240 -10.99 -4.53 -31.46
N ASN A 241 -11.50 -3.86 -32.53
CA ASN A 241 -10.69 -3.35 -33.63
C ASN A 241 -9.96 -2.05 -33.32
N VAL A 242 -10.39 -1.36 -32.28
CA VAL A 242 -9.77 -0.14 -31.78
C VAL A 242 -9.63 -0.18 -30.27
N LYS A 243 -8.74 0.67 -29.77
CA LYS A 243 -8.66 1.06 -28.37
C LYS A 243 -8.75 2.59 -28.28
N LEU A 244 -9.35 3.13 -27.23
CA LEU A 244 -9.24 4.56 -26.97
C LEU A 244 -7.85 4.89 -26.39
N GLN A 245 -7.36 6.09 -26.64
CA GLN A 245 -6.21 6.60 -25.90
C GLN A 245 -6.56 6.70 -24.43
N TRP A 246 -5.57 6.55 -23.55
CA TRP A 246 -5.77 6.40 -22.09
C TRP A 246 -6.61 7.51 -21.45
N LYS A 247 -6.48 8.79 -21.86
CA LYS A 247 -7.30 9.86 -21.29
C LYS A 247 -8.78 9.79 -21.74
N PRO A 248 -9.10 9.65 -23.04
CA PRO A 248 -10.46 9.34 -23.48
C PRO A 248 -11.02 8.06 -22.89
N ASP A 249 -10.21 7.03 -22.71
CA ASP A 249 -10.63 5.75 -22.15
C ASP A 249 -11.16 5.89 -20.71
N PHE A 250 -10.49 6.67 -19.87
CA PHE A 250 -10.96 6.96 -18.51
C PHE A 250 -12.36 7.56 -18.49
N GLY A 251 -12.59 8.65 -19.23
CA GLY A 251 -13.89 9.29 -19.27
C GLY A 251 -14.98 8.43 -19.92
N ALA A 252 -14.64 7.71 -20.99
CA ALA A 252 -15.55 6.80 -21.68
C ALA A 252 -15.94 5.61 -20.78
N ARG A 253 -15.00 5.04 -20.06
CA ARG A 253 -15.21 3.94 -19.12
C ARG A 253 -16.13 4.37 -17.96
N TRP A 254 -15.90 5.55 -17.39
CA TRP A 254 -16.76 6.08 -16.35
C TRP A 254 -18.20 6.30 -16.84
N ALA A 255 -18.38 6.79 -18.07
CA ALA A 255 -19.70 6.94 -18.67
C ALA A 255 -20.37 5.57 -18.93
N ALA A 256 -19.62 4.60 -19.47
CA ALA A 256 -20.12 3.26 -19.81
C ALA A 256 -20.56 2.45 -18.60
N LEU A 257 -19.80 2.54 -17.51
CA LEU A 257 -20.03 1.77 -16.28
C LEU A 257 -20.84 2.54 -15.24
N ASP A 258 -21.10 3.84 -15.47
CA ASP A 258 -21.71 4.74 -14.50
C ASP A 258 -20.96 4.70 -13.16
N VAL A 259 -19.64 4.95 -13.21
CA VAL A 259 -18.76 4.89 -12.03
C VAL A 259 -19.12 6.03 -11.07
N ASP A 260 -19.22 5.73 -9.78
CA ASP A 260 -19.58 6.70 -8.75
C ASP A 260 -18.39 7.24 -7.97
N PHE A 261 -17.35 6.42 -7.86
CA PHE A 261 -16.14 6.77 -7.12
C PHE A 261 -14.91 6.18 -7.80
N GLU A 262 -13.89 7.03 -7.99
CA GLU A 262 -12.60 6.64 -8.56
C GLU A 262 -11.45 7.14 -7.68
N MET A 263 -10.48 6.27 -7.41
CA MET A 263 -9.25 6.61 -6.70
C MET A 263 -8.04 6.51 -7.62
N TYR A 264 -7.15 7.51 -7.58
CA TYR A 264 -5.93 7.51 -8.37
C TYR A 264 -4.82 8.33 -7.72
N GLY A 265 -3.58 8.10 -8.16
CA GLY A 265 -2.41 8.85 -7.72
C GLY A 265 -2.42 10.31 -8.20
N LYS A 266 -1.71 11.16 -7.48
CA LYS A 266 -1.58 12.61 -7.76
C LYS A 266 -1.13 12.93 -9.19
N ASP A 267 -0.43 12.03 -9.86
CA ASP A 267 -0.01 12.18 -11.25
C ASP A 267 -1.18 12.26 -12.24
N HIS A 268 -2.36 11.82 -11.86
CA HIS A 268 -3.59 11.99 -12.63
C HIS A 268 -4.31 13.33 -12.40
N SER A 269 -4.00 14.06 -11.33
CA SER A 269 -4.77 15.26 -10.89
C SER A 269 -4.89 16.33 -11.97
N THR A 270 -3.84 16.56 -12.75
CA THR A 270 -3.84 17.53 -13.85
C THR A 270 -4.69 17.11 -15.04
N ASN A 271 -5.00 15.81 -15.15
CA ASN A 271 -5.77 15.24 -16.24
C ASN A 271 -7.25 15.00 -15.87
N THR A 272 -7.59 15.05 -14.59
CA THR A 272 -8.97 14.83 -14.10
C THR A 272 -10.02 15.68 -14.82
N PRO A 273 -9.80 16.99 -15.07
CA PRO A 273 -10.78 17.80 -15.82
C PRO A 273 -11.02 17.29 -17.26
N ILE A 274 -10.02 16.64 -17.86
CA ILE A 274 -10.14 16.03 -19.19
C ILE A 274 -11.02 14.78 -19.12
N TYR A 275 -10.78 13.91 -18.15
CA TYR A 275 -11.58 12.69 -17.96
C TYR A 275 -13.04 13.03 -17.65
N ASP A 276 -13.26 13.99 -16.75
CA ASP A 276 -14.58 14.50 -16.38
C ASP A 276 -15.32 15.05 -17.60
N GLY A 277 -14.66 15.92 -18.37
CA GLY A 277 -15.25 16.52 -19.55
C GLY A 277 -15.65 15.49 -20.62
N ILE A 278 -14.81 14.48 -20.82
CA ILE A 278 -15.10 13.38 -21.78
C ILE A 278 -16.29 12.54 -21.27
N CYS A 279 -16.33 12.21 -19.97
CA CYS A 279 -17.47 11.51 -19.37
C CYS A 279 -18.77 12.31 -19.59
N GLU A 280 -18.75 13.61 -19.35
CA GLU A 280 -19.91 14.51 -19.54
C GLU A 280 -20.30 14.64 -21.04
N VAL A 281 -19.33 14.74 -21.94
CA VAL A 281 -19.59 14.74 -23.41
C VAL A 281 -20.30 13.46 -23.83
N LEU A 282 -19.96 12.32 -23.23
CA LEU A 282 -20.60 11.05 -23.50
C LEU A 282 -21.93 10.85 -22.76
N GLY A 283 -22.39 11.85 -21.99
CA GLY A 283 -23.66 11.84 -21.26
C GLY A 283 -23.59 11.13 -19.90
N GLY A 284 -22.39 10.73 -19.47
CA GLY A 284 -22.15 10.16 -18.16
C GLY A 284 -22.12 11.21 -17.06
N ARG A 285 -22.19 10.76 -15.82
CA ARG A 285 -21.99 11.57 -14.63
C ARG A 285 -20.62 11.28 -14.04
N LYS A 286 -19.73 12.29 -14.02
CA LYS A 286 -18.38 12.12 -13.47
C LYS A 286 -18.42 11.56 -12.03
N PRO A 287 -17.48 10.69 -11.64
CA PRO A 287 -17.40 10.11 -10.30
C PRO A 287 -16.94 11.14 -9.24
N ASN A 288 -17.11 10.80 -7.99
CA ASN A 288 -16.36 11.44 -6.92
C ASN A 288 -14.91 10.94 -6.97
N HIS A 289 -13.95 11.84 -6.76
CA HIS A 289 -12.54 11.53 -6.88
C HIS A 289 -11.82 11.56 -5.54
N PHE A 290 -10.92 10.61 -5.32
CA PHE A 290 -9.93 10.69 -4.25
C PHE A 290 -8.52 10.59 -4.83
N THR A 291 -7.73 11.63 -4.60
CA THR A 291 -6.35 11.67 -5.05
C THR A 291 -5.41 11.39 -3.88
N TYR A 292 -4.55 10.37 -4.00
CA TYR A 292 -3.52 10.07 -3.02
C TYR A 292 -2.14 10.52 -3.49
N GLU A 293 -1.26 10.82 -2.51
CA GLU A 293 0.14 11.17 -2.78
C GLU A 293 0.97 9.94 -3.14
N LEU A 294 2.01 10.18 -3.91
CA LEU A 294 2.92 9.15 -4.41
C LEU A 294 3.86 8.65 -3.30
N PHE A 295 4.31 7.43 -3.44
CA PHE A 295 5.39 6.89 -2.62
C PHE A 295 6.76 7.29 -3.19
N LEU A 296 7.70 7.52 -2.26
CA LEU A 296 9.08 7.87 -2.55
C LEU A 296 9.99 6.72 -2.16
N ASP A 297 11.07 6.53 -2.91
CA ASP A 297 12.11 5.56 -2.57
C ASP A 297 13.02 6.06 -1.42
N GLU A 298 14.07 5.33 -1.11
CA GLU A 298 15.06 5.67 -0.08
C GLU A 298 15.66 7.06 -0.29
N SER A 299 15.92 7.44 -1.54
CA SER A 299 16.52 8.72 -1.91
C SER A 299 15.52 9.87 -2.05
N GLY A 300 14.22 9.64 -1.78
CA GLY A 300 13.16 10.63 -1.93
C GLY A 300 12.69 10.83 -3.37
N GLN A 301 13.04 9.91 -4.29
CA GLN A 301 12.56 9.93 -5.67
C GLN A 301 11.25 9.15 -5.80
N LYS A 302 10.43 9.53 -6.80
CA LYS A 302 9.19 8.80 -7.09
C LYS A 302 9.48 7.33 -7.42
N ILE A 303 8.78 6.42 -6.74
CA ILE A 303 8.77 4.99 -7.08
C ILE A 303 8.06 4.80 -8.43
N SER A 304 8.66 4.01 -9.32
CA SER A 304 8.05 3.69 -10.61
C SER A 304 8.25 2.22 -10.99
N LYS A 305 7.24 1.64 -11.65
CA LYS A 305 7.25 0.26 -12.15
C LYS A 305 8.46 -0.03 -13.06
N SER A 306 8.80 0.93 -13.92
CA SER A 306 9.87 0.74 -14.91
C SER A 306 11.28 0.77 -14.32
N LYS A 307 11.48 1.43 -13.17
CA LYS A 307 12.76 1.49 -12.47
C LYS A 307 12.95 0.35 -11.46
N GLY A 308 11.85 -0.25 -10.98
CA GLY A 308 11.90 -1.27 -9.93
C GLY A 308 12.54 -0.79 -8.61
N ASN A 309 12.45 0.53 -8.34
CA ASN A 309 13.09 1.18 -7.19
C ASN A 309 12.21 1.24 -5.94
N GLY A 310 11.16 0.45 -5.88
CA GLY A 310 10.22 0.43 -4.74
C GLY A 310 10.14 -0.94 -4.10
N LEU A 311 9.71 -0.95 -2.84
CA LEU A 311 9.42 -2.17 -2.10
C LEU A 311 8.21 -2.88 -2.72
N THR A 312 8.32 -4.17 -2.97
CA THR A 312 7.23 -5.01 -3.45
C THR A 312 6.35 -5.51 -2.29
N ILE A 313 5.16 -6.03 -2.62
CA ILE A 313 4.28 -6.64 -1.61
C ILE A 313 4.93 -7.90 -1.02
N ASP A 314 5.50 -8.77 -1.85
CA ASP A 314 6.17 -10.00 -1.41
C ASP A 314 7.34 -9.71 -0.47
N GLU A 315 8.12 -8.66 -0.77
CA GLU A 315 9.19 -8.20 0.11
C GLU A 315 8.65 -7.71 1.46
N TRP A 316 7.56 -6.90 1.46
CA TRP A 316 6.93 -6.51 2.74
C TRP A 316 6.47 -7.72 3.52
N LEU A 317 5.75 -8.65 2.89
CA LEU A 317 5.21 -9.85 3.54
C LEU A 317 6.30 -10.85 3.99
N SER A 318 7.53 -10.71 3.51
CA SER A 318 8.68 -11.45 4.04
C SER A 318 9.04 -11.02 5.46
N TYR A 319 8.70 -9.80 5.87
CA TYR A 319 9.14 -9.20 7.14
C TYR A 319 7.99 -8.71 8.03
N ALA A 320 6.73 -8.74 7.56
CA ALA A 320 5.60 -8.24 8.31
C ALA A 320 4.27 -8.78 7.79
N SER A 321 3.20 -8.60 8.56
CA SER A 321 1.86 -9.08 8.22
C SER A 321 1.15 -8.20 7.18
N THR A 322 0.08 -8.75 6.58
CA THR A 322 -0.84 -8.05 5.66
C THR A 322 -1.47 -6.82 6.32
N GLU A 323 -1.81 -6.93 7.61
CA GLU A 323 -2.47 -5.87 8.37
C GLU A 323 -1.54 -4.67 8.61
N SER A 324 -0.25 -4.93 8.83
CA SER A 324 0.75 -3.87 8.97
C SER A 324 0.93 -3.05 7.68
N LEU A 325 0.84 -3.71 6.52
CA LEU A 325 0.84 -3.02 5.22
C LEU A 325 -0.45 -2.22 5.03
N SER A 326 -1.60 -2.82 5.36
CA SER A 326 -2.90 -2.12 5.31
C SER A 326 -2.90 -0.89 6.24
N TYR A 327 -2.28 -0.99 7.42
CA TYR A 327 -2.08 0.13 8.32
C TYR A 327 -1.20 1.23 7.69
N PHE A 328 -0.09 0.87 7.08
CA PHE A 328 0.77 1.82 6.36
C PHE A 328 0.00 2.52 5.23
N MET A 329 -0.87 1.81 4.50
CA MET A 329 -1.72 2.39 3.45
C MET A 329 -2.78 3.34 4.00
N TYR A 330 -3.35 3.04 5.17
CA TYR A 330 -4.32 3.93 5.82
C TYR A 330 -3.71 5.27 6.22
N GLN A 331 -2.46 5.28 6.68
CA GLN A 331 -1.81 6.47 7.24
C GLN A 331 -1.62 7.57 6.20
N LYS A 332 -2.17 8.78 6.48
CA LYS A 332 -1.95 10.04 5.74
C LYS A 332 -1.91 9.87 4.20
N PRO A 333 -2.98 9.42 3.55
CA PRO A 333 -2.97 9.10 2.12
C PRO A 333 -2.68 10.32 1.23
N LYS A 334 -2.97 11.54 1.70
CA LYS A 334 -2.73 12.82 1.00
C LYS A 334 -1.33 13.42 1.28
N THR A 335 -0.41 12.65 1.87
CA THR A 335 0.97 13.07 2.16
C THR A 335 1.96 12.11 1.51
N ALA A 336 2.94 12.64 0.79
CA ALA A 336 4.01 11.83 0.22
C ALA A 336 4.78 11.12 1.34
N LYS A 337 5.01 9.83 1.19
CA LYS A 337 5.69 8.99 2.18
C LYS A 337 6.80 8.19 1.54
N ARG A 338 7.91 8.08 2.27
CA ARG A 338 8.95 7.13 1.90
C ARG A 338 8.44 5.71 2.15
N LEU A 339 8.71 4.82 1.18
CA LEU A 339 8.40 3.40 1.24
C LEU A 339 9.70 2.63 1.02
N TRP A 340 10.37 2.33 2.12
CA TRP A 340 11.62 1.59 2.17
C TRP A 340 11.61 0.64 3.38
N TRP A 341 12.61 -0.20 3.51
CA TRP A 341 12.67 -1.22 4.57
C TRP A 341 12.45 -0.66 5.97
N ASP A 342 13.04 0.50 6.27
CA ASP A 342 13.02 1.15 7.60
C ASP A 342 11.63 1.54 8.11
N VAL A 343 10.62 1.61 7.24
CA VAL A 343 9.24 1.92 7.65
C VAL A 343 8.51 0.70 8.21
N ILE A 344 8.95 -0.53 7.89
CA ILE A 344 8.27 -1.77 8.27
C ILE A 344 8.19 -1.95 9.79
N PRO A 345 9.29 -1.87 10.56
CA PRO A 345 9.24 -2.05 12.01
C PRO A 345 8.27 -1.10 12.70
N LYS A 346 8.29 0.16 12.26
CA LYS A 346 7.39 1.18 12.79
C LYS A 346 5.92 0.91 12.45
N ALA A 347 5.63 0.49 11.22
CA ALA A 347 4.27 0.17 10.80
C ALA A 347 3.69 -1.00 11.59
N VAL A 348 4.51 -2.03 11.88
CA VAL A 348 4.11 -3.17 12.72
C VAL A 348 3.80 -2.71 14.15
N ASP A 349 4.70 -1.96 14.78
CA ASP A 349 4.52 -1.52 16.16
C ASP A 349 3.32 -0.57 16.33
N GLU A 350 3.14 0.38 15.41
CA GLU A 350 2.00 1.30 15.44
C GLU A 350 0.68 0.56 15.19
N TYR A 351 0.63 -0.39 14.27
CA TYR A 351 -0.57 -1.22 14.04
C TYR A 351 -0.97 -1.96 15.33
N HIS A 352 -0.03 -2.68 15.96
CA HIS A 352 -0.31 -3.41 17.19
C HIS A 352 -0.62 -2.50 18.38
N GLN A 353 -0.07 -1.28 18.42
CA GLN A 353 -0.44 -0.28 19.42
C GLN A 353 -1.92 0.12 19.27
N GLN A 354 -2.37 0.39 18.05
CA GLN A 354 -3.77 0.73 17.78
C GLN A 354 -4.69 -0.45 18.10
N LEU A 355 -4.27 -1.65 17.76
CA LEU A 355 -5.02 -2.88 18.00
C LEU A 355 -5.21 -3.15 19.51
N ARG A 356 -4.17 -2.96 20.31
CA ARG A 356 -4.26 -3.09 21.79
C ARG A 356 -5.17 -2.05 22.43
N ALA A 357 -5.18 -0.83 21.90
CA ALA A 357 -6.02 0.24 22.45
C ALA A 357 -7.51 0.08 22.10
N TYR A 358 -7.84 -0.64 21.03
CA TYR A 358 -9.19 -0.71 20.47
C TYR A 358 -10.27 -1.21 21.43
N PRO A 359 -10.07 -2.29 22.24
CA PRO A 359 -11.12 -2.83 23.12
C PRO A 359 -11.58 -1.84 24.20
N ASP A 360 -10.71 -0.93 24.64
CA ASP A 360 -11.00 0.04 25.71
C ASP A 360 -11.58 1.36 25.18
N GLN A 361 -11.78 1.47 23.88
CA GLN A 361 -12.29 2.67 23.21
C GLN A 361 -13.81 2.70 23.15
N THR A 362 -14.39 3.92 23.20
CA THR A 362 -15.81 4.12 22.89
C THR A 362 -16.06 3.92 21.39
N VAL A 363 -17.33 3.71 20.97
CA VAL A 363 -17.69 3.53 19.56
C VAL A 363 -17.19 4.70 18.69
N GLU A 364 -17.28 5.94 19.19
CA GLU A 364 -16.77 7.13 18.49
C GLU A 364 -15.25 7.12 18.33
N GLN A 365 -14.52 6.55 19.27
CA GLN A 365 -13.07 6.37 19.18
C GLN A 365 -12.71 5.22 18.25
N GLN A 366 -13.46 4.11 18.33
CA GLN A 366 -13.26 2.91 17.50
C GLN A 366 -13.38 3.21 16.01
N VAL A 367 -14.42 3.94 15.58
CA VAL A 367 -14.60 4.32 14.16
C VAL A 367 -13.53 5.31 13.66
N ASN A 368 -12.77 5.94 14.56
CA ASN A 368 -11.62 6.77 14.21
C ASN A 368 -10.28 6.01 14.29
N ASN A 369 -10.28 4.78 14.82
CA ASN A 369 -9.08 3.96 14.91
C ASN A 369 -8.81 3.28 13.55
N PRO A 370 -7.57 3.33 13.02
CA PRO A 370 -7.20 2.66 11.77
C PRO A 370 -7.57 1.17 11.70
N VAL A 371 -7.46 0.43 12.80
CA VAL A 371 -7.73 -1.01 12.81
C VAL A 371 -9.21 -1.33 12.54
N TRP A 372 -10.13 -0.42 12.87
CA TRP A 372 -11.53 -0.56 12.48
C TRP A 372 -11.68 -0.67 10.96
N HIS A 373 -11.02 0.20 10.20
CA HIS A 373 -11.07 0.25 8.74
C HIS A 373 -10.34 -0.92 8.07
N ILE A 374 -9.28 -1.41 8.70
CA ILE A 374 -8.52 -2.58 8.22
C ILE A 374 -9.36 -3.85 8.36
N HIS A 375 -10.03 -4.02 9.51
CA HIS A 375 -10.76 -5.25 9.87
C HIS A 375 -12.28 -5.14 9.72
N ASN A 376 -12.77 -4.13 9.01
CA ASN A 376 -14.22 -3.92 8.81
C ASN A 376 -15.02 -3.94 10.13
N GLY A 377 -14.53 -3.22 11.15
CA GLY A 377 -15.18 -3.11 12.45
C GLY A 377 -14.95 -4.27 13.42
N LEU A 378 -14.30 -5.35 12.98
CA LEU A 378 -14.10 -6.56 13.78
C LEU A 378 -12.60 -6.91 13.94
N PRO A 379 -11.78 -6.02 14.55
CA PRO A 379 -10.37 -6.32 14.74
C PRO A 379 -10.17 -7.46 15.75
N PRO A 380 -9.17 -8.34 15.52
CA PRO A 380 -8.81 -9.38 16.47
C PRO A 380 -8.21 -8.78 17.75
N ALA A 381 -8.13 -9.57 18.82
CA ALA A 381 -7.34 -9.20 19.98
C ALA A 381 -5.85 -9.28 19.65
N SER A 382 -5.06 -8.28 20.07
CA SER A 382 -3.60 -8.33 19.90
C SER A 382 -2.96 -9.32 20.86
N THR A 383 -2.12 -10.20 20.35
CA THR A 383 -1.31 -11.14 21.15
C THR A 383 0.16 -10.71 21.26
N MET A 384 0.50 -9.51 20.77
CA MET A 384 1.83 -8.91 20.90
C MET A 384 2.09 -8.35 22.28
N VAL A 385 2.97 -8.99 23.06
CA VAL A 385 3.42 -8.53 24.38
C VAL A 385 4.83 -7.91 24.36
N VAL A 386 5.54 -8.05 23.23
CA VAL A 386 6.85 -7.44 22.99
C VAL A 386 6.78 -6.65 21.67
N PRO A 387 7.18 -5.37 21.65
CA PRO A 387 7.24 -4.60 20.40
C PRO A 387 8.20 -5.20 19.36
N PHE A 388 7.90 -5.03 18.07
CA PHE A 388 8.71 -5.56 16.99
C PHE A 388 10.14 -4.97 16.99
N ALA A 389 10.28 -3.68 17.26
CA ALA A 389 11.59 -3.05 17.40
C ALA A 389 12.44 -3.68 18.52
N MET A 390 11.82 -4.15 19.61
CA MET A 390 12.53 -4.88 20.66
C MET A 390 12.93 -6.29 20.21
N LEU A 391 12.10 -6.98 19.43
CA LEU A 391 12.47 -8.27 18.84
C LEU A 391 13.65 -8.14 17.87
N LEU A 392 13.75 -7.06 17.11
CA LEU A 392 14.91 -6.77 16.24
C LEU A 392 16.19 -6.60 17.05
N ASN A 393 16.14 -5.86 18.16
CA ASN A 393 17.30 -5.71 19.03
C ASN A 393 17.70 -7.04 19.69
N LEU A 394 16.70 -7.81 20.13
CA LEU A 394 16.96 -9.15 20.68
C LEU A 394 17.62 -10.06 19.62
N ALA A 395 17.12 -10.06 18.39
CA ALA A 395 17.70 -10.82 17.27
C ALA A 395 19.17 -10.44 17.03
N SER A 396 19.52 -9.16 17.26
CA SER A 396 20.88 -8.66 17.05
C SER A 396 21.91 -9.19 18.04
N VAL A 397 21.50 -9.60 19.23
CA VAL A 397 22.40 -10.02 20.33
C VAL A 397 22.25 -11.49 20.73
N ALA A 398 21.08 -12.08 20.52
CA ALA A 398 20.76 -13.42 21.00
C ALA A 398 21.50 -14.54 20.24
N GLY A 399 22.04 -14.26 19.04
CA GLY A 399 22.64 -15.28 18.18
C GLY A 399 21.64 -16.37 17.75
N ALA A 400 20.34 -16.08 17.84
CA ALA A 400 19.26 -16.99 17.51
C ALA A 400 19.21 -17.26 16.00
N ARG A 401 19.01 -18.53 15.62
CA ARG A 401 18.87 -18.96 14.21
C ARG A 401 17.41 -19.03 13.75
N ASP A 402 16.50 -19.14 14.69
CA ASP A 402 15.06 -19.26 14.47
C ASP A 402 14.27 -18.59 15.61
N ALA A 403 12.96 -18.50 15.44
CA ALA A 403 12.06 -17.90 16.43
C ALA A 403 12.15 -18.61 17.80
N ALA A 404 12.36 -19.94 17.82
CA ALA A 404 12.46 -20.71 19.06
C ALA A 404 13.63 -20.23 19.95
N GLY A 405 14.75 -19.80 19.34
CA GLY A 405 15.88 -19.21 20.03
C GLY A 405 15.55 -17.89 20.75
N LEU A 406 14.61 -17.11 20.23
CA LEU A 406 14.14 -15.87 20.88
C LEU A 406 13.16 -16.13 22.04
N TRP A 407 12.40 -17.21 21.98
CA TRP A 407 11.39 -17.54 22.97
C TRP A 407 11.95 -17.80 24.37
N GLY A 408 13.22 -18.20 24.48
CA GLY A 408 13.89 -18.29 25.79
C GLY A 408 13.97 -16.96 26.53
N PHE A 409 14.21 -15.87 25.81
CA PHE A 409 14.24 -14.51 26.34
C PHE A 409 12.81 -13.97 26.56
N ILE A 410 11.93 -14.17 25.57
CA ILE A 410 10.53 -13.69 25.63
C ILE A 410 9.81 -14.26 26.85
N ARG A 411 9.95 -15.56 27.15
CA ARG A 411 9.31 -16.19 28.32
C ARG A 411 9.83 -15.67 29.67
N ARG A 412 11.09 -15.25 29.75
CA ARG A 412 11.63 -14.61 30.96
C ARG A 412 11.02 -13.23 31.17
N TYR A 413 10.87 -12.48 30.08
CA TYR A 413 10.26 -11.14 30.10
C TYR A 413 8.75 -11.19 30.33
N ALA A 414 8.05 -12.14 29.71
CA ALA A 414 6.61 -12.35 29.81
C ALA A 414 6.30 -13.83 30.16
N PRO A 415 6.32 -14.22 31.46
CA PRO A 415 6.25 -15.62 31.89
C PRO A 415 5.01 -16.40 31.43
N GLY A 416 3.92 -15.73 31.09
CA GLY A 416 2.69 -16.35 30.57
C GLY A 416 2.65 -16.50 29.06
N ALA A 417 3.66 -16.03 28.33
CA ALA A 417 3.66 -16.03 26.87
C ALA A 417 4.15 -17.38 26.29
N SER A 418 3.50 -17.83 25.21
CA SER A 418 3.92 -18.98 24.41
C SER A 418 3.57 -18.77 22.93
N PRO A 419 4.20 -19.50 21.99
CA PRO A 419 3.84 -19.44 20.57
C PRO A 419 2.34 -19.67 20.32
N GLU A 420 1.74 -20.61 21.05
CA GLU A 420 0.33 -20.97 20.91
C GLU A 420 -0.62 -19.91 21.47
N ALA A 421 -0.25 -19.27 22.59
CA ALA A 421 -1.04 -18.20 23.21
C ALA A 421 -0.83 -16.84 22.54
N ASN A 422 0.31 -16.65 21.89
CA ASN A 422 0.73 -15.38 21.29
C ASN A 422 1.16 -15.58 19.82
N PRO A 423 0.24 -15.98 18.92
CA PRO A 423 0.59 -16.28 17.53
C PRO A 423 1.14 -15.06 16.77
N ASP A 424 0.65 -13.84 17.04
CA ASP A 424 1.20 -12.62 16.42
C ASP A 424 2.66 -12.41 16.83
N LEU A 425 2.98 -12.68 18.10
CA LEU A 425 4.34 -12.55 18.62
C LEU A 425 5.28 -13.61 18.04
N ASP A 426 4.80 -14.84 17.85
CA ASP A 426 5.59 -15.91 17.24
C ASP A 426 5.92 -15.59 15.77
N ALA A 427 4.91 -15.16 15.02
CA ALA A 427 5.11 -14.69 13.65
C ALA A 427 6.08 -13.49 13.59
N ALA A 428 5.91 -12.51 14.49
CA ALA A 428 6.76 -11.34 14.57
C ALA A 428 8.22 -11.69 14.93
N ALA A 429 8.46 -12.68 15.79
CA ALA A 429 9.80 -13.18 16.09
C ALA A 429 10.48 -13.76 14.85
N GLY A 430 9.77 -14.52 14.04
CA GLY A 430 10.26 -15.03 12.76
C GLY A 430 10.55 -13.92 11.74
N PHE A 431 9.66 -12.93 11.65
CA PHE A 431 9.86 -11.74 10.80
C PHE A 431 11.06 -10.91 11.25
N ALA A 432 11.21 -10.67 12.55
CA ALA A 432 12.32 -9.90 13.10
C ALA A 432 13.69 -10.54 12.79
N LEU A 433 13.80 -11.87 12.89
CA LEU A 433 15.02 -12.57 12.53
C LEU A 433 15.36 -12.43 11.04
N ARG A 434 14.38 -12.65 10.16
CA ARG A 434 14.62 -12.45 8.71
C ARG A 434 15.01 -11.02 8.40
N TYR A 435 14.24 -10.05 8.92
CA TYR A 435 14.56 -8.64 8.74
C TYR A 435 15.94 -8.28 9.25
N PHE A 436 16.33 -8.80 10.41
CA PHE A 436 17.65 -8.59 10.98
C PHE A 436 18.75 -9.14 10.05
N HIS A 437 18.65 -10.40 9.62
CA HIS A 437 19.67 -11.03 8.78
C HIS A 437 19.82 -10.34 7.43
N ASP A 438 18.71 -9.94 6.80
CA ASP A 438 18.72 -9.42 5.43
C ASP A 438 19.00 -7.91 5.38
N ASN A 439 18.51 -7.13 6.36
CA ASN A 439 18.53 -5.67 6.29
C ASN A 439 19.39 -5.00 7.39
N VAL A 440 19.56 -5.62 8.56
CA VAL A 440 20.26 -5.00 9.68
C VAL A 440 21.70 -5.51 9.78
N ALA A 441 21.90 -6.82 9.82
CA ALA A 441 23.21 -7.43 10.04
C ALA A 441 24.27 -6.99 9.04
N PRO A 442 23.98 -6.88 7.72
CA PRO A 442 24.96 -6.41 6.73
C PRO A 442 25.39 -4.95 6.91
N ASN A 443 24.57 -4.14 7.57
CA ASN A 443 24.76 -2.70 7.74
C ASN A 443 25.21 -2.32 9.16
N ARG A 444 25.49 -3.29 10.03
CA ARG A 444 25.96 -3.02 11.40
C ARG A 444 27.33 -2.37 11.38
N ASN A 445 27.48 -1.34 12.18
CA ASN A 445 28.75 -0.62 12.33
C ASN A 445 29.06 -0.40 13.81
N PHE A 446 29.75 -1.34 14.42
CA PHE A 446 30.23 -1.21 15.77
C PHE A 446 31.43 -0.28 15.84
N ARG A 447 31.50 0.51 16.90
CA ARG A 447 32.64 1.36 17.18
C ARG A 447 33.09 1.23 18.64
N LEU A 448 34.32 1.58 18.89
CA LEU A 448 34.81 1.72 20.26
C LEU A 448 34.17 2.95 20.93
N PRO A 449 33.88 2.90 22.25
CA PRO A 449 33.42 4.05 23.00
C PRO A 449 34.54 5.11 23.11
N THR A 450 34.17 6.38 23.11
CA THR A 450 35.04 7.47 23.57
C THR A 450 35.34 7.35 25.07
N ASP A 451 36.29 8.12 25.60
CA ASP A 451 36.62 8.06 27.03
C ASP A 451 35.41 8.40 27.92
N GLN A 452 34.62 9.41 27.54
CA GLN A 452 33.38 9.77 28.24
C GLN A 452 32.35 8.65 28.19
N GLU A 453 32.12 8.09 27.01
CA GLU A 453 31.17 6.99 26.82
C GLU A 453 31.62 5.73 27.57
N ARG A 454 32.92 5.44 27.56
CA ARG A 454 33.52 4.32 28.29
C ARG A 454 33.23 4.44 29.80
N ALA A 455 33.51 5.61 30.39
CA ALA A 455 33.24 5.85 31.79
C ALA A 455 31.75 5.70 32.13
N ALA A 456 30.87 6.21 31.27
CA ALA A 456 29.41 6.08 31.45
C ALA A 456 28.95 4.62 31.30
N ILE A 457 29.48 3.88 30.35
CA ILE A 457 29.13 2.45 30.12
C ILE A 457 29.63 1.59 31.30
N GLU A 458 30.81 1.89 31.85
CA GLU A 458 31.34 1.21 33.04
C GLU A 458 30.48 1.51 34.29
N ASP A 459 29.98 2.74 34.47
CA ASP A 459 29.03 3.10 35.54
C ASP A 459 27.68 2.38 35.34
N LEU A 460 27.14 2.38 34.11
CA LEU A 460 25.92 1.62 33.79
C LEU A 460 26.09 0.14 34.17
N ARG A 461 27.22 -0.47 33.76
CA ARG A 461 27.56 -1.85 34.14
C ARG A 461 27.51 -2.07 35.63
N GLY A 462 28.15 -1.18 36.41
CA GLY A 462 28.16 -1.26 37.88
C GLY A 462 26.77 -1.21 38.50
N ARG A 463 25.92 -0.30 38.00
CA ARG A 463 24.53 -0.16 38.48
C ARG A 463 23.66 -1.34 38.07
N LEU A 464 23.84 -1.89 36.90
CA LEU A 464 23.14 -3.11 36.47
C LEU A 464 23.53 -4.33 37.30
N LEU A 465 24.82 -4.48 37.68
CA LEU A 465 25.25 -5.54 38.61
C LEU A 465 24.68 -5.39 40.03
N ALA A 466 24.45 -4.15 40.47
CA ALA A 466 23.85 -3.86 41.77
C ALA A 466 22.32 -3.92 41.76
N PHE A 467 21.68 -4.05 40.58
CA PHE A 467 20.23 -4.09 40.43
C PHE A 467 19.67 -5.40 40.96
N THR A 468 18.81 -5.34 41.96
CA THR A 468 18.20 -6.51 42.63
C THR A 468 16.73 -6.70 42.28
N GLY A 469 16.17 -5.83 41.41
CA GLY A 469 14.78 -5.80 41.02
C GLY A 469 14.15 -4.41 41.16
N ALA A 470 12.99 -4.22 40.55
CA ALA A 470 12.22 -2.99 40.66
C ALA A 470 11.57 -2.86 42.08
N GLU A 471 11.25 -1.64 42.47
CA GLU A 471 10.49 -1.38 43.72
C GLU A 471 9.05 -1.91 43.57
N GLU A 472 8.39 -2.15 44.69
CA GLU A 472 7.01 -2.64 44.72
C GLU A 472 6.08 -1.67 43.95
N GLY A 473 5.41 -2.16 42.93
CA GLY A 473 4.51 -1.37 42.06
C GLY A 473 5.18 -0.67 40.88
N GLN A 474 6.50 -0.79 40.71
CA GLN A 474 7.21 -0.28 39.53
C GLN A 474 7.49 -1.41 38.52
N ALA A 475 7.32 -1.15 37.23
CA ALA A 475 7.71 -2.09 36.20
C ALA A 475 9.25 -2.16 36.07
N GLU A 476 9.79 -3.35 35.84
CA GLU A 476 11.24 -3.58 35.78
C GLU A 476 11.91 -2.78 34.64
N ASP A 477 11.27 -2.69 33.48
CA ASP A 477 11.74 -1.93 32.34
C ASP A 477 11.81 -0.42 32.64
N GLU A 478 10.89 0.11 33.45
CA GLU A 478 10.91 1.51 33.89
C GLU A 478 12.03 1.78 34.89
N ALA A 479 12.26 0.85 35.85
CA ALA A 479 13.35 0.95 36.80
C ALA A 479 14.71 0.95 36.08
N LEU A 480 14.91 0.02 35.15
CA LEU A 480 16.11 -0.07 34.33
C LEU A 480 16.29 1.15 33.42
N GLN A 481 15.21 1.68 32.85
CA GLN A 481 15.26 2.92 32.08
C GLN A 481 15.68 4.12 32.91
N THR A 482 15.22 4.19 34.16
CA THR A 482 15.61 5.24 35.10
C THR A 482 17.12 5.20 35.42
N ILE A 483 17.69 4.01 35.57
CA ILE A 483 19.15 3.82 35.72
C ILE A 483 19.88 4.35 34.50
N CYS A 484 19.43 3.98 33.27
CA CYS A 484 20.04 4.46 32.03
C CYS A 484 20.00 6.00 31.92
N TYR A 485 18.89 6.64 32.29
CA TYR A 485 18.76 8.10 32.30
C TYR A 485 19.69 8.76 33.31
N ALA A 486 19.80 8.20 34.52
CA ALA A 486 20.66 8.73 35.56
C ALA A 486 22.12 8.75 35.14
N VAL A 487 22.61 7.63 34.59
CA VAL A 487 23.99 7.53 34.08
C VAL A 487 24.26 8.58 33.00
N GLY A 488 23.40 8.71 32.00
CA GLY A 488 23.60 9.68 30.94
C GLY A 488 23.68 11.12 31.44
N LYS A 489 22.83 11.48 32.40
CA LYS A 489 22.83 12.82 33.01
C LYS A 489 24.08 13.07 33.87
N GLU A 490 24.46 12.13 34.73
CA GLU A 490 25.60 12.24 35.62
C GLU A 490 26.93 12.31 34.88
N HIS A 491 27.02 11.67 33.70
CA HIS A 491 28.19 11.75 32.82
C HIS A 491 28.12 12.90 31.82
N GLY A 492 27.14 13.82 31.95
CA GLY A 492 27.14 15.10 31.21
C GLY A 492 26.78 14.99 29.73
N PHE A 493 25.95 14.03 29.32
CA PHE A 493 25.45 13.95 27.96
C PHE A 493 24.34 14.99 27.72
N GLU A 494 24.63 16.00 26.92
CA GLU A 494 23.71 17.05 26.48
C GLU A 494 23.81 17.25 24.96
N PRO A 495 22.77 16.88 24.19
CA PRO A 495 21.48 16.33 24.60
C PRO A 495 21.59 14.84 25.01
N LEU A 496 20.71 14.42 25.94
CA LEU A 496 20.71 13.04 26.47
C LEU A 496 20.52 11.95 25.39
N ARG A 497 19.96 12.30 24.25
CA ARG A 497 19.85 11.38 23.08
C ARG A 497 21.22 10.88 22.61
N ASP A 498 22.30 11.65 22.80
CA ASP A 498 23.63 11.25 22.35
C ASP A 498 24.18 10.09 23.20
N TRP A 499 23.79 10.01 24.49
CA TRP A 499 24.05 8.85 25.34
C TRP A 499 23.39 7.57 24.79
N PHE A 500 22.08 7.65 24.47
CA PHE A 500 21.39 6.48 23.93
C PHE A 500 21.95 6.08 22.56
N LYS A 501 22.29 7.05 21.73
CA LYS A 501 22.98 6.78 20.46
C LYS A 501 24.30 6.03 20.69
N ALA A 502 25.11 6.47 21.65
CA ALA A 502 26.36 5.80 21.99
C ALA A 502 26.13 4.35 22.43
N LEU A 503 25.12 4.09 23.29
CA LEU A 503 24.76 2.74 23.69
C LEU A 503 24.43 1.85 22.49
N TYR A 504 23.63 2.34 21.54
CA TYR A 504 23.27 1.57 20.35
C TYR A 504 24.45 1.34 19.43
N GLU A 505 25.28 2.34 19.16
CA GLU A 505 26.45 2.21 18.28
C GLU A 505 27.51 1.29 18.87
N VAL A 506 27.75 1.35 20.17
CA VAL A 506 28.79 0.56 20.83
C VAL A 506 28.35 -0.88 21.10
N LEU A 507 27.09 -1.09 21.53
CA LEU A 507 26.62 -2.41 21.96
C LEU A 507 25.89 -3.19 20.87
N LEU A 508 25.22 -2.50 19.93
CA LEU A 508 24.37 -3.13 18.94
C LEU A 508 24.80 -2.87 17.48
N GLY A 509 25.74 -1.95 17.26
CA GLY A 509 26.18 -1.54 15.94
C GLY A 509 25.09 -0.79 15.13
N ALA A 510 24.13 -0.15 15.81
CA ALA A 510 23.03 0.59 15.24
C ALA A 510 23.03 2.05 15.76
N SER A 511 22.51 3.01 14.99
CA SER A 511 22.48 4.43 15.38
C SER A 511 21.30 4.80 16.29
N GLU A 512 20.29 3.95 16.36
CA GLU A 512 19.06 4.15 17.14
C GLU A 512 18.38 2.81 17.48
N GLY A 513 17.42 2.86 18.43
CA GLY A 513 16.65 1.68 18.84
C GLY A 513 15.53 2.06 19.82
N PRO A 514 14.75 1.07 20.34
CA PRO A 514 13.71 1.28 21.34
C PRO A 514 14.30 1.68 22.71
N ARG A 515 13.43 1.97 23.69
CA ARG A 515 13.87 2.30 25.07
C ARG A 515 14.85 1.25 25.59
N PHE A 516 16.06 1.68 25.96
CA PHE A 516 17.16 0.76 26.32
C PHE A 516 16.86 -0.04 27.59
N GLY A 517 16.14 0.54 28.57
CA GLY A 517 15.68 -0.19 29.77
C GLY A 517 14.77 -1.36 29.43
N GLY A 518 13.85 -1.20 28.48
CA GLY A 518 13.02 -2.29 27.96
C GLY A 518 13.85 -3.38 27.27
N PHE A 519 14.89 -2.99 26.52
CA PHE A 519 15.84 -3.96 25.95
C PHE A 519 16.56 -4.76 27.04
N VAL A 520 17.06 -4.10 28.09
CA VAL A 520 17.74 -4.77 29.20
C VAL A 520 16.80 -5.74 29.93
N ALA A 521 15.54 -5.35 30.16
CA ALA A 521 14.55 -6.23 30.77
C ALA A 521 14.25 -7.48 29.92
N LEU A 522 14.17 -7.33 28.60
CA LEU A 522 13.92 -8.43 27.67
C LEU A 522 15.15 -9.34 27.49
N TYR A 523 16.32 -8.77 27.24
CA TYR A 523 17.56 -9.51 27.01
C TYR A 523 18.08 -10.16 28.28
N GLY A 524 17.94 -9.47 29.40
CA GLY A 524 18.40 -9.86 30.72
C GLY A 524 19.54 -8.99 31.21
N VAL A 525 19.52 -8.69 32.53
CA VAL A 525 20.54 -7.84 33.17
C VAL A 525 21.93 -8.45 33.07
N GLN A 526 22.06 -9.75 33.32
CA GLN A 526 23.35 -10.45 33.30
C GLN A 526 23.89 -10.56 31.85
N GLU A 527 23.03 -10.86 30.91
CA GLU A 527 23.38 -10.92 29.49
C GLU A 527 23.80 -9.54 28.96
N THR A 528 23.13 -8.46 29.43
CA THR A 528 23.52 -7.08 29.10
C THR A 528 24.88 -6.72 29.69
N VAL A 529 25.16 -7.10 30.91
CA VAL A 529 26.49 -6.92 31.53
C VAL A 529 27.56 -7.65 30.73
N ALA A 530 27.31 -8.90 30.33
CA ALA A 530 28.26 -9.65 29.50
C ALA A 530 28.47 -9.00 28.12
N LEU A 531 27.42 -8.43 27.53
CA LEU A 531 27.51 -7.66 26.27
C LEU A 531 28.37 -6.40 26.45
N ILE A 532 28.16 -5.66 27.54
CA ILE A 532 28.97 -4.49 27.89
C ILE A 532 30.45 -4.90 28.06
N ASP A 533 30.74 -5.99 28.76
CA ASP A 533 32.12 -6.47 28.96
C ASP A 533 32.83 -6.76 27.62
N ARG A 534 32.13 -7.40 26.69
CA ARG A 534 32.65 -7.65 25.34
C ARG A 534 32.89 -6.36 24.55
N ALA A 535 31.97 -5.40 24.67
CA ALA A 535 32.11 -4.10 24.00
C ALA A 535 33.30 -3.30 24.54
N LEU A 536 33.49 -3.27 25.87
CA LEU A 536 34.60 -2.61 26.54
C LEU A 536 35.95 -3.27 26.22
N ALA A 537 35.96 -4.60 26.03
CA ALA A 537 37.12 -5.35 25.55
C ALA A 537 37.43 -5.12 24.07
N GLY A 538 36.56 -4.46 23.31
CA GLY A 538 36.69 -4.19 21.88
C GLY A 538 36.33 -5.39 20.98
N GLU A 539 35.75 -6.45 21.52
CA GLU A 539 35.42 -7.69 20.78
C GLU A 539 34.29 -7.48 19.76
N LEU A 540 33.49 -6.44 19.90
CA LEU A 540 32.37 -6.15 19.01
C LEU A 540 32.78 -5.24 17.84
N ALA A 541 33.84 -4.44 17.98
CA ALA A 541 34.30 -3.44 17.00
C ALA A 541 35.45 -3.99 16.10
N GLY A 542 35.68 -5.30 16.09
CA GLY A 542 36.75 -5.96 15.35
C GLY A 542 36.42 -6.31 13.91
#